data_69bc1fa887a37013b9f5fd52c2e3efd7
#
_entry.id   69bc1fa887a37013b9f5fd52c2e3efd7
#
_cell.length_a   1.000
_cell.length_b   1.000
_cell.length_c   1.000
_cell.angle_alpha   90.00
_cell.angle_beta   90.00
_cell.angle_gamma   90.00
#
_symmetry.space_group_name_H-M   'P 1'
#
loop_
_entity.id
_entity.type
_entity.pdbx_description
1 polymer ?
#
loop_
_entity_poly.entity_id
_entity_poly.type
_entity_poly.pdbx_seq_one_letter_code
_entity_poly.pdbx_strand_id
1 'polypeptide(L)'
;MWVYNAFDDTIDDWSRQFAPEETGGLEMQRSKQTTYSITPGIRGNFGNAWNYEASFNYSRYQSVVRWPQIVNSKAIAFFLGEQLGVDEDSGYPIFNADPARLYTALTPAEYDSISADTVYRPYSWTSNLQATLTNGELFQLPAGPVGVAVVAEYGKQGYNLRPDPLALTDYYYSWKDSDGAGKRSHAAIGGEVRVPVLDFVTLTGAGRYDTFGFAGRDVGKFTYNGGVEVRPTSSLLLRAAYGTAFRAPDLHYVFTGPGNVQSSVDDYYLCAVEEPDEDIGDCSYSGTGVVVNRTGNRNLDAETGRTLTGGIVFSPSSRLHVSVDYFRVTLDNQVDDLSIDTLARTEADCSVLTAGGTPKLDPNSPTCQDAFARITRFASGGNAGQISSIRVNPINIARERTSGIDIAFRGSLPTGIGNFTLSLAHSHVFKHSFQQYPGDPFVDKLAVDSGYYLPRDKSNGSISYENEGFQLTFSGTRLGKLPNYDEDAFIKASYLFNATMQYDFTDHLRGSLTVRNLFDTNPVKDPTWSSYPYYNTSWFDSIGRSVFLQLTYKLGGSAL
;
A
#
# COMPACT_ATOMS: atom_id res chain seq x y z
N MET A 1 -16.32 -25.63 -5.45
CA MET A 1 -15.63 -26.83 -6.03
C MET A 1 -16.53 -27.44 -7.08
N TRP A 2 -16.09 -27.51 -8.31
CA TRP A 2 -16.84 -28.16 -9.39
C TRP A 2 -16.84 -29.67 -9.21
N VAL A 3 -18.01 -30.28 -9.29
CA VAL A 3 -18.22 -31.73 -9.13
C VAL A 3 -19.29 -32.22 -10.10
N TYR A 4 -19.20 -33.47 -10.54
CA TYR A 4 -20.31 -34.18 -11.12
C TYR A 4 -21.10 -34.83 -9.99
N ASN A 5 -22.36 -34.45 -9.84
CA ASN A 5 -23.22 -34.98 -8.80
C ASN A 5 -24.15 -36.07 -9.34
N ALA A 6 -23.89 -37.32 -9.01
CA ALA A 6 -24.71 -38.47 -9.44
C ALA A 6 -26.10 -38.49 -8.78
N PHE A 7 -26.38 -37.63 -7.80
CA PHE A 7 -27.68 -37.54 -7.14
C PHE A 7 -28.76 -36.96 -8.08
N ASP A 8 -28.38 -35.96 -8.87
CA ASP A 8 -29.28 -35.23 -9.78
C ASP A 8 -28.75 -35.13 -11.22
N ASP A 9 -27.64 -35.82 -11.51
CA ASP A 9 -27.00 -35.91 -12.82
C ASP A 9 -26.58 -34.52 -13.36
N THR A 10 -25.98 -33.70 -12.48
CA THR A 10 -25.54 -32.32 -12.81
C THR A 10 -24.05 -32.12 -12.58
N ILE A 11 -23.49 -31.13 -13.28
CA ILE A 11 -22.17 -30.58 -12.98
C ILE A 11 -22.36 -29.22 -12.36
N ASP A 12 -22.03 -29.08 -11.07
CA ASP A 12 -22.26 -27.86 -10.32
C ASP A 12 -21.03 -27.41 -9.51
N ASP A 13 -20.94 -26.08 -9.29
CA ASP A 13 -20.00 -25.53 -8.31
C ASP A 13 -20.60 -25.54 -6.90
N TRP A 14 -20.14 -26.49 -6.10
CA TRP A 14 -20.53 -26.58 -4.69
C TRP A 14 -19.78 -25.55 -3.85
N SER A 15 -20.46 -24.45 -3.58
CA SER A 15 -19.95 -23.35 -2.76
C SER A 15 -21.03 -22.78 -1.82
N ARG A 16 -20.62 -22.33 -0.63
CA ARG A 16 -21.49 -21.64 0.32
C ARG A 16 -20.70 -20.69 1.21
N GLN A 17 -21.41 -19.68 1.74
CA GLN A 17 -20.91 -18.86 2.83
C GLN A 17 -21.53 -19.32 4.16
N PHE A 18 -20.73 -19.28 5.24
CA PHE A 18 -21.21 -19.61 6.58
C PHE A 18 -21.76 -18.35 7.25
N ALA A 19 -22.94 -18.48 7.89
CA ALA A 19 -23.50 -17.42 8.71
C ALA A 19 -22.78 -17.36 10.08
N PRO A 20 -22.70 -16.19 10.74
CA PRO A 20 -22.06 -16.07 12.05
C PRO A 20 -22.63 -16.99 13.13
N GLU A 21 -23.92 -17.32 13.04
CA GLU A 21 -24.61 -18.23 13.95
C GLU A 21 -24.11 -19.68 13.84
N GLU A 22 -23.69 -20.08 12.64
CA GLU A 22 -23.16 -21.41 12.36
C GLU A 22 -21.76 -21.61 12.97
N THR A 23 -21.01 -20.54 13.15
CA THR A 23 -19.65 -20.56 13.75
C THR A 23 -19.68 -20.41 15.29
N GLY A 24 -20.87 -20.43 15.93
CA GLY A 24 -21.00 -20.24 17.37
C GLY A 24 -20.84 -18.79 17.82
N GLY A 25 -20.92 -17.86 16.92
CA GLY A 25 -20.70 -16.43 17.08
C GLY A 25 -19.64 -15.93 16.09
N LEU A 26 -19.20 -14.68 16.24
CA LEU A 26 -18.16 -14.14 15.39
C LEU A 26 -16.82 -14.84 15.66
N GLU A 27 -16.46 -15.78 14.83
CA GLU A 27 -15.11 -16.31 14.79
C GLU A 27 -14.19 -15.30 14.13
N MET A 28 -13.41 -14.58 14.95
CA MET A 28 -12.49 -13.56 14.49
C MET A 28 -11.05 -14.04 14.56
N GLN A 29 -10.28 -13.56 13.62
CA GLN A 29 -8.83 -13.64 13.73
C GLN A 29 -8.36 -13.01 15.04
N ARG A 30 -7.58 -13.76 15.82
CA ARG A 30 -6.97 -13.30 17.08
C ARG A 30 -5.50 -13.07 16.88
N SER A 31 -5.03 -11.86 17.20
CA SER A 31 -3.63 -11.49 17.07
C SER A 31 -3.06 -11.01 18.42
N LYS A 32 -1.94 -11.60 18.82
CA LYS A 32 -1.12 -11.11 19.93
C LYS A 32 0.20 -10.61 19.37
N GLN A 33 0.46 -9.33 19.56
CA GLN A 33 1.65 -8.67 19.05
C GLN A 33 2.55 -8.21 20.20
N THR A 34 3.86 -8.34 20.04
CA THR A 34 4.85 -7.87 20.99
C THR A 34 5.96 -7.15 20.25
N THR A 35 6.24 -5.93 20.66
CA THR A 35 7.37 -5.14 20.13
C THR A 35 8.24 -4.68 21.28
N TYR A 36 9.54 -4.79 21.15
CA TYR A 36 10.49 -4.14 22.03
C TYR A 36 11.61 -3.49 21.22
N SER A 37 12.09 -2.36 21.75
CA SER A 37 13.18 -1.60 21.15
C SER A 37 14.08 -1.05 22.23
N ILE A 38 15.38 -1.01 21.96
CA ILE A 38 16.38 -0.38 22.82
C ILE A 38 17.29 0.50 21.96
N THR A 39 17.53 1.73 22.41
CA THR A 39 18.31 2.71 21.64
C THR A 39 19.28 3.45 22.57
N PRO A 40 20.41 2.83 22.99
CA PRO A 40 21.47 3.57 23.66
C PRO A 40 22.17 4.51 22.68
N GLY A 41 22.60 5.67 23.18
CA GLY A 41 23.33 6.63 22.37
C GLY A 41 24.19 7.55 23.23
N ILE A 42 25.19 8.14 22.59
CA ILE A 42 26.04 9.18 23.15
C ILE A 42 26.01 10.40 22.25
N ARG A 43 26.01 11.57 22.82
CA ARG A 43 26.13 12.84 22.11
C ARG A 43 27.03 13.79 22.89
N GLY A 44 27.67 14.66 22.19
CA GLY A 44 28.52 15.68 22.79
C GLY A 44 29.04 16.65 21.76
N ASN A 45 29.92 17.53 22.20
CA ASN A 45 30.59 18.51 21.36
C ASN A 45 32.09 18.52 21.65
N PHE A 46 32.88 18.96 20.68
CA PHE A 46 34.32 19.16 20.82
C PHE A 46 34.82 20.29 19.91
N GLY A 47 35.93 20.91 20.26
CA GLY A 47 36.51 21.99 19.51
C GLY A 47 35.52 23.15 19.25
N ASN A 48 35.70 23.83 18.11
CA ASN A 48 34.82 24.92 17.71
C ASN A 48 33.62 24.39 16.91
N ALA A 49 32.42 24.43 17.51
CA ALA A 49 31.13 24.15 16.89
C ALA A 49 30.92 22.72 16.33
N TRP A 50 31.79 21.75 16.63
CA TRP A 50 31.57 20.36 16.29
C TRP A 50 30.67 19.65 17.28
N ASN A 51 29.58 19.05 16.76
CA ASN A 51 28.70 18.19 17.53
C ASN A 51 28.73 16.77 16.97
N TYR A 52 28.73 15.78 17.85
CA TYR A 52 28.64 14.38 17.45
C TYR A 52 27.48 13.70 18.17
N GLU A 53 26.91 12.74 17.47
CA GLU A 53 25.93 11.80 18.01
C GLU A 53 26.24 10.41 17.46
N ALA A 54 26.26 9.41 18.33
CA ALA A 54 26.32 8.01 17.93
C ALA A 54 25.27 7.22 18.70
N SER A 55 24.48 6.43 17.99
CA SER A 55 23.43 5.61 18.56
C SER A 55 23.40 4.22 17.95
N PHE A 56 23.02 3.26 18.77
CA PHE A 56 22.69 1.91 18.35
C PHE A 56 21.23 1.64 18.62
N ASN A 57 20.50 1.17 17.61
CA ASN A 57 19.12 0.73 17.77
C ASN A 57 19.01 -0.77 17.54
N TYR A 58 18.31 -1.46 18.42
CA TYR A 58 17.81 -2.80 18.18
C TYR A 58 16.30 -2.83 18.42
N SER A 59 15.55 -3.34 17.43
CA SER A 59 14.11 -3.49 17.54
C SER A 59 13.69 -4.87 17.06
N ARG A 60 12.72 -5.47 17.72
CA ARG A 60 12.11 -6.73 17.33
C ARG A 60 10.60 -6.67 17.50
N TYR A 61 9.90 -7.07 16.44
CA TYR A 61 8.48 -7.33 16.41
C TYR A 61 8.24 -8.83 16.27
N GLN A 62 7.24 -9.33 16.98
CA GLN A 62 6.74 -10.71 16.82
C GLN A 62 5.23 -10.73 17.02
N SER A 63 4.55 -11.62 16.28
CA SER A 63 3.12 -11.81 16.36
C SER A 63 2.78 -13.29 16.49
N VAL A 64 1.63 -13.57 17.11
CA VAL A 64 0.96 -14.86 17.02
C VAL A 64 -0.44 -14.58 16.54
N VAL A 65 -0.76 -15.02 15.35
CA VAL A 65 -2.06 -14.86 14.72
C VAL A 65 -2.73 -16.21 14.64
N ARG A 66 -3.98 -16.30 15.04
CA ARG A 66 -4.83 -17.49 14.96
C ARG A 66 -6.13 -17.10 14.29
N TRP A 67 -6.55 -17.92 13.35
CA TRP A 67 -7.90 -17.82 12.79
C TRP A 67 -8.38 -19.18 12.32
N PRO A 68 -9.67 -19.47 12.42
CA PRO A 68 -10.26 -20.70 11.95
C PRO A 68 -10.22 -20.75 10.42
N GLN A 69 -9.97 -21.92 9.89
CA GLN A 69 -10.00 -22.24 8.46
C GLN A 69 -10.72 -23.56 8.23
N ILE A 70 -11.41 -23.66 7.13
CA ILE A 70 -12.06 -24.92 6.73
C ILE A 70 -11.00 -25.93 6.31
N VAL A 71 -11.08 -27.14 6.85
CA VAL A 71 -10.20 -28.26 6.50
C VAL A 71 -10.76 -28.96 5.27
N ASN A 72 -10.01 -28.93 4.17
CA ASN A 72 -10.45 -29.36 2.84
C ASN A 72 -11.08 -30.78 2.84
N SER A 73 -10.35 -31.78 3.30
CA SER A 73 -10.83 -33.18 3.33
C SER A 73 -12.05 -33.41 4.21
N LYS A 74 -12.15 -32.67 5.33
CA LYS A 74 -13.29 -32.75 6.24
C LYS A 74 -14.54 -32.12 5.66
N ALA A 75 -14.40 -30.95 5.00
CA ALA A 75 -15.50 -30.28 4.34
C ALA A 75 -16.04 -31.12 3.17
N ILE A 76 -15.16 -31.68 2.35
CA ILE A 76 -15.54 -32.59 1.26
C ILE A 76 -16.33 -33.80 1.84
N ALA A 77 -15.78 -34.48 2.83
CA ALA A 77 -16.47 -35.63 3.45
C ALA A 77 -17.82 -35.25 4.08
N PHE A 78 -17.90 -34.01 4.67
CA PHE A 78 -19.13 -33.55 5.33
C PHE A 78 -20.22 -33.20 4.31
N PHE A 79 -19.90 -32.43 3.24
CA PHE A 79 -20.89 -31.92 2.28
C PHE A 79 -21.14 -32.90 1.12
N LEU A 80 -20.10 -33.54 0.61
CA LEU A 80 -20.15 -34.34 -0.62
C LEU A 80 -20.11 -35.86 -0.35
N GLY A 81 -19.58 -36.28 0.81
CA GLY A 81 -19.42 -37.67 1.13
C GLY A 81 -18.17 -38.29 0.49
N GLU A 82 -18.23 -39.60 0.16
CA GLU A 82 -17.15 -40.34 -0.48
C GLU A 82 -17.12 -40.04 -1.97
N GLN A 83 -15.91 -39.81 -2.52
CA GLN A 83 -15.72 -39.66 -3.95
C GLN A 83 -15.89 -41.02 -4.64
N LEU A 84 -16.78 -41.11 -5.63
CA LEU A 84 -17.13 -42.34 -6.34
C LEU A 84 -16.23 -42.61 -7.56
N GLY A 85 -15.55 -41.58 -8.07
CA GLY A 85 -14.70 -41.69 -9.24
C GLY A 85 -14.38 -40.30 -9.83
N VAL A 86 -14.03 -40.30 -11.09
CA VAL A 86 -13.87 -39.08 -11.92
C VAL A 86 -14.67 -39.29 -13.19
N ASP A 87 -15.48 -38.33 -13.55
CA ASP A 87 -16.25 -38.35 -14.80
C ASP A 87 -15.31 -38.26 -16.00
N GLU A 88 -15.45 -39.19 -16.96
CA GLU A 88 -14.54 -39.28 -18.10
C GLU A 88 -14.69 -38.14 -19.10
N ASP A 89 -15.91 -37.57 -19.20
CA ASP A 89 -16.23 -36.53 -20.16
C ASP A 89 -15.81 -35.12 -19.65
N SER A 90 -16.15 -34.81 -18.40
CA SER A 90 -15.86 -33.49 -17.80
C SER A 90 -14.53 -33.44 -17.04
N GLY A 91 -14.02 -34.58 -16.58
CA GLY A 91 -12.84 -34.67 -15.72
C GLY A 91 -13.08 -34.29 -14.26
N TYR A 92 -14.34 -34.02 -13.88
CA TYR A 92 -14.67 -33.63 -12.50
C TYR A 92 -14.84 -34.85 -11.59
N PRO A 93 -14.56 -34.71 -10.26
CA PRO A 93 -14.77 -35.76 -9.30
C PRO A 93 -16.28 -36.04 -9.15
N ILE A 94 -16.64 -37.34 -9.10
CA ILE A 94 -18.03 -37.80 -8.97
C ILE A 94 -18.37 -37.97 -7.49
N PHE A 95 -19.48 -37.37 -7.08
CA PHE A 95 -20.09 -37.57 -5.77
C PHE A 95 -21.58 -37.89 -5.90
N ASN A 96 -22.20 -38.36 -4.82
CA ASN A 96 -23.64 -38.58 -4.74
C ASN A 96 -24.19 -37.88 -3.50
N ALA A 97 -24.24 -36.57 -3.56
CA ALA A 97 -24.57 -35.69 -2.44
C ALA A 97 -25.92 -34.99 -2.64
N ASP A 98 -26.73 -34.92 -1.58
CA ASP A 98 -27.99 -34.15 -1.60
C ASP A 98 -27.67 -32.62 -1.57
N PRO A 99 -28.02 -31.87 -2.63
CA PRO A 99 -27.80 -30.42 -2.69
C PRO A 99 -28.44 -29.64 -1.53
N ALA A 100 -29.53 -30.16 -0.93
CA ALA A 100 -30.16 -29.53 0.22
C ALA A 100 -29.20 -29.30 1.40
N ARG A 101 -28.11 -30.09 1.46
CA ARG A 101 -27.10 -29.96 2.52
C ARG A 101 -26.34 -28.63 2.47
N LEU A 102 -26.16 -28.04 1.28
CA LEU A 102 -25.55 -26.70 1.15
C LEU A 102 -26.43 -25.60 1.78
N TYR A 103 -27.73 -25.78 1.76
CA TYR A 103 -28.71 -24.80 2.24
C TYR A 103 -29.16 -25.06 3.69
N THR A 104 -28.72 -26.15 4.29
CA THR A 104 -29.00 -26.47 5.68
C THR A 104 -27.99 -25.78 6.60
N ALA A 105 -28.48 -24.97 7.54
CA ALA A 105 -27.62 -24.30 8.52
C ALA A 105 -26.89 -25.34 9.39
N LEU A 106 -25.59 -25.13 9.62
CA LEU A 106 -24.78 -25.95 10.50
C LEU A 106 -25.00 -25.54 11.97
N THR A 107 -24.88 -26.51 12.85
CA THR A 107 -24.66 -26.23 14.26
C THR A 107 -23.19 -25.81 14.47
N PRO A 108 -22.86 -25.05 15.53
CA PRO A 108 -21.47 -24.74 15.87
C PRO A 108 -20.57 -25.98 16.00
N ALA A 109 -21.09 -27.07 16.51
CA ALA A 109 -20.35 -28.34 16.64
C ALA A 109 -20.04 -28.99 15.28
N GLU A 110 -20.95 -28.88 14.31
CA GLU A 110 -20.70 -29.33 12.93
C GLU A 110 -19.66 -28.46 12.25
N TYR A 111 -19.73 -27.12 12.41
CA TYR A 111 -18.71 -26.19 11.92
C TYR A 111 -17.33 -26.51 12.51
N ASP A 112 -17.23 -26.70 13.83
CA ASP A 112 -15.99 -27.07 14.52
C ASP A 112 -15.42 -28.41 13.99
N SER A 113 -16.29 -29.33 13.58
CA SER A 113 -15.86 -30.63 13.06
C SER A 113 -15.12 -30.53 11.73
N ILE A 114 -15.45 -29.53 10.90
CA ILE A 114 -14.89 -29.30 9.56
C ILE A 114 -13.85 -28.17 9.53
N SER A 115 -13.63 -27.46 10.63
CA SER A 115 -12.66 -26.37 10.73
C SER A 115 -11.47 -26.73 11.62
N ALA A 116 -10.44 -25.90 11.60
CA ALA A 116 -9.31 -25.93 12.52
C ALA A 116 -8.62 -24.56 12.57
N ASP A 117 -8.06 -24.21 13.74
CA ASP A 117 -7.24 -23.02 13.88
C ASP A 117 -5.92 -23.17 13.12
N THR A 118 -5.64 -22.24 12.22
CA THR A 118 -4.28 -22.03 11.71
C THR A 118 -3.51 -21.07 12.59
N VAL A 119 -2.21 -21.32 12.77
CA VAL A 119 -1.38 -20.52 13.69
C VAL A 119 -0.15 -19.97 12.99
N TYR A 120 -0.14 -18.69 12.75
CA TYR A 120 0.94 -17.95 12.11
C TYR A 120 1.79 -17.20 13.15
N ARG A 121 3.14 -17.33 13.09
CA ARG A 121 4.06 -16.80 14.12
C ARG A 121 5.20 -15.96 13.52
N PRO A 122 4.88 -14.90 12.76
CA PRO A 122 5.89 -14.09 12.11
C PRO A 122 6.72 -13.28 13.11
N TYR A 123 7.96 -13.00 12.75
CA TYR A 123 8.77 -11.99 13.42
C TYR A 123 9.64 -11.23 12.43
N SER A 124 9.98 -10.00 12.82
CA SER A 124 11.00 -9.19 12.15
C SER A 124 11.90 -8.51 13.18
N TRP A 125 13.09 -8.15 12.76
CA TRP A 125 14.04 -7.45 13.62
C TRP A 125 14.91 -6.51 12.80
N THR A 126 15.37 -5.44 13.46
CA THR A 126 16.36 -4.50 12.91
C THR A 126 17.43 -4.23 13.94
N SER A 127 18.65 -4.04 13.50
CA SER A 127 19.74 -3.45 14.30
C SER A 127 20.43 -2.40 13.46
N ASN A 128 20.68 -1.21 14.00
CA ASN A 128 21.33 -0.12 13.28
C ASN A 128 22.29 0.64 14.21
N LEU A 129 23.51 0.83 13.75
CA LEU A 129 24.51 1.73 14.33
C LEU A 129 24.59 2.95 13.42
N GLN A 130 24.40 4.14 13.99
CA GLN A 130 24.51 5.40 13.28
C GLN A 130 25.45 6.32 14.01
N ALA A 131 26.28 7.04 13.26
CA ALA A 131 27.11 8.12 13.78
C ALA A 131 26.93 9.36 12.89
N THR A 132 26.74 10.51 13.53
CA THR A 132 26.58 11.81 12.86
C THR A 132 27.58 12.80 13.43
N LEU A 133 28.21 13.57 12.55
CA LEU A 133 29.12 14.65 12.90
C LEU A 133 28.66 15.92 12.19
N THR A 134 28.45 17.01 12.93
CA THR A 134 27.97 18.29 12.35
C THR A 134 28.80 19.46 12.84
N ASN A 135 28.96 20.44 11.95
CA ASN A 135 29.51 21.74 12.29
C ASN A 135 28.72 22.82 11.55
N GLY A 136 28.00 23.65 12.29
CA GLY A 136 27.19 24.75 11.73
C GLY A 136 27.99 25.97 11.28
N GLU A 137 29.29 26.03 11.66
CA GLU A 137 30.16 27.20 11.49
C GLU A 137 31.56 26.76 11.03
N LEU A 138 31.66 25.87 10.03
CA LEU A 138 32.92 25.31 9.55
C LEU A 138 33.91 26.39 9.12
N PHE A 139 33.43 27.39 8.38
CA PHE A 139 34.12 28.63 8.09
C PHE A 139 33.14 29.75 7.75
N GLN A 140 33.56 31.00 7.93
CA GLN A 140 32.74 32.20 7.74
C GLN A 140 32.87 32.73 6.32
N LEU A 141 31.73 32.91 5.63
CA LEU A 141 31.62 33.69 4.40
C LEU A 141 31.05 35.07 4.72
N PRO A 142 31.16 36.07 3.81
CA PRO A 142 30.52 37.37 4.01
C PRO A 142 29.03 37.33 4.31
N ALA A 143 28.31 36.34 3.71
CA ALA A 143 26.88 36.16 3.85
C ALA A 143 26.49 35.22 5.02
N GLY A 144 27.45 34.73 5.79
CA GLY A 144 27.18 33.85 6.96
C GLY A 144 28.04 32.59 7.00
N PRO A 145 27.87 31.75 8.04
CA PRO A 145 28.67 30.56 8.23
C PRO A 145 28.27 29.43 7.28
N VAL A 146 29.26 28.68 6.83
CA VAL A 146 29.06 27.41 6.10
C VAL A 146 28.87 26.27 7.09
N GLY A 147 27.75 25.56 6.96
CA GLY A 147 27.45 24.37 7.75
C GLY A 147 27.72 23.07 6.99
N VAL A 148 28.20 22.05 7.72
CA VAL A 148 28.40 20.69 7.19
C VAL A 148 27.85 19.65 8.12
N ALA A 149 27.40 18.52 7.54
CA ALA A 149 27.03 17.31 8.26
C ALA A 149 27.60 16.10 7.55
N VAL A 150 28.03 15.09 8.33
CA VAL A 150 28.46 13.77 7.83
C VAL A 150 27.75 12.70 8.64
N VAL A 151 27.25 11.67 7.97
CA VAL A 151 26.61 10.52 8.59
C VAL A 151 27.23 9.23 8.10
N ALA A 152 27.41 8.28 9.01
CA ALA A 152 27.77 6.91 8.68
C ALA A 152 26.82 5.94 9.38
N GLU A 153 26.39 4.90 8.66
CA GLU A 153 25.43 3.92 9.15
C GLU A 153 25.88 2.51 8.82
N TYR A 154 25.60 1.59 9.74
CA TYR A 154 25.70 0.16 9.49
C TYR A 154 24.59 -0.57 10.20
N GLY A 155 23.83 -1.38 9.46
CA GLY A 155 22.67 -2.07 10.01
C GLY A 155 22.47 -3.46 9.45
N LYS A 156 21.63 -4.20 10.12
CA LYS A 156 21.10 -5.49 9.68
C LYS A 156 19.62 -5.55 9.97
N GLN A 157 18.87 -6.21 9.11
CA GLN A 157 17.45 -6.49 9.35
C GLN A 157 17.10 -7.87 8.80
N GLY A 158 16.02 -8.43 9.33
CA GLY A 158 15.54 -9.71 8.86
C GLY A 158 14.12 -9.99 9.30
N TYR A 159 13.52 -10.96 8.66
CA TYR A 159 12.18 -11.44 8.97
C TYR A 159 12.09 -12.96 8.79
N ASN A 160 11.04 -13.54 9.35
CA ASN A 160 10.64 -14.92 9.12
C ASN A 160 9.12 -15.03 9.33
N LEU A 161 8.40 -15.54 8.34
CA LEU A 161 6.95 -15.63 8.34
C LEU A 161 6.44 -16.70 9.29
N ARG A 162 7.06 -17.86 9.34
CA ARG A 162 6.66 -19.01 10.18
C ARG A 162 5.16 -19.34 10.12
N PRO A 163 4.63 -19.62 8.93
CA PRO A 163 3.26 -20.06 8.79
C PRO A 163 3.01 -21.41 9.51
N ASP A 164 1.75 -21.77 9.65
CA ASP A 164 1.38 -23.10 10.05
C ASP A 164 1.89 -24.11 9.00
N PRO A 165 2.60 -25.19 9.38
CA PRO A 165 3.08 -26.16 8.42
C PRO A 165 1.98 -26.82 7.59
N LEU A 166 0.76 -26.96 8.11
CA LEU A 166 -0.39 -27.50 7.38
C LEU A 166 -0.88 -26.51 6.31
N ALA A 167 -0.72 -25.22 6.55
CA ALA A 167 -1.07 -24.19 5.57
C ALA A 167 -0.13 -24.16 4.35
N LEU A 168 1.04 -24.81 4.43
CA LEU A 168 1.94 -24.97 3.28
C LEU A 168 1.54 -26.14 2.37
N THR A 169 0.48 -26.83 2.72
CA THR A 169 -0.09 -27.95 1.96
C THR A 169 -1.53 -27.63 1.54
N ASP A 170 -2.21 -28.52 0.86
CA ASP A 170 -3.62 -28.37 0.50
C ASP A 170 -4.58 -28.82 1.63
N TYR A 171 -4.15 -28.70 2.88
CA TYR A 171 -4.91 -29.11 4.05
C TYR A 171 -6.15 -28.21 4.28
N TYR A 172 -5.99 -26.89 4.10
CA TYR A 172 -7.07 -25.92 4.20
C TYR A 172 -7.74 -25.70 2.85
N TYR A 173 -9.05 -25.49 2.86
CA TYR A 173 -9.84 -25.28 1.65
C TYR A 173 -9.48 -23.97 0.96
N SER A 174 -9.22 -24.03 -0.33
CA SER A 174 -8.98 -22.88 -1.21
C SER A 174 -7.81 -21.96 -0.81
N TRP A 175 -6.94 -22.41 0.10
CA TRP A 175 -5.85 -21.59 0.60
C TRP A 175 -4.57 -22.38 0.89
N LYS A 176 -3.48 -21.89 0.36
CA LYS A 176 -2.14 -22.39 0.64
C LYS A 176 -1.21 -21.20 0.90
N ASP A 177 -0.70 -21.11 2.12
CA ASP A 177 0.21 -20.04 2.52
C ASP A 177 1.60 -20.21 1.89
N SER A 178 2.40 -19.16 1.99
CA SER A 178 3.82 -19.20 1.63
C SER A 178 4.69 -19.01 2.85
N ASP A 179 5.76 -19.74 2.95
CA ASP A 179 6.82 -19.43 3.89
C ASP A 179 7.72 -18.31 3.31
N GLY A 180 8.60 -17.80 4.14
CA GLY A 180 9.58 -16.82 3.71
C GLY A 180 10.43 -16.36 4.88
N ALA A 181 11.74 -16.36 4.67
CA ALA A 181 12.69 -15.87 5.64
C ALA A 181 13.89 -15.24 4.93
N GLY A 182 14.28 -14.08 5.38
CA GLY A 182 15.41 -13.38 4.78
C GLY A 182 16.05 -12.37 5.72
N LYS A 183 17.26 -12.01 5.38
CA LYS A 183 18.03 -10.97 6.06
C LYS A 183 18.84 -10.16 5.06
N ARG A 184 19.11 -8.90 5.39
CA ARG A 184 20.07 -8.06 4.67
C ARG A 184 20.94 -7.24 5.61
N SER A 185 22.14 -6.91 5.16
CA SER A 185 22.98 -5.87 5.74
C SER A 185 22.79 -4.56 4.99
N HIS A 186 23.10 -3.46 5.64
CA HIS A 186 23.09 -2.12 5.09
C HIS A 186 24.30 -1.37 5.59
N ALA A 187 25.01 -0.68 4.70
CA ALA A 187 26.06 0.28 5.06
C ALA A 187 25.85 1.55 4.24
N ALA A 188 26.07 2.70 4.88
CA ALA A 188 25.93 3.97 4.20
C ALA A 188 26.91 5.02 4.74
N ILE A 189 27.28 5.94 3.85
CA ILE A 189 28.01 7.17 4.18
C ILE A 189 27.40 8.32 3.39
N GLY A 190 27.18 9.45 4.06
CA GLY A 190 26.62 10.65 3.43
C GLY A 190 27.21 11.91 4.00
N GLY A 191 27.10 12.99 3.22
CA GLY A 191 27.49 14.32 3.62
C GLY A 191 26.55 15.39 3.06
N GLU A 192 26.42 16.48 3.80
CA GLU A 192 25.61 17.64 3.42
C GLU A 192 26.42 18.91 3.67
N VAL A 193 26.23 19.91 2.81
CA VAL A 193 26.77 21.25 2.96
C VAL A 193 25.69 22.29 2.74
N ARG A 194 25.68 23.32 3.60
CA ARG A 194 24.84 24.51 3.48
C ARG A 194 25.73 25.75 3.34
N VAL A 195 25.55 26.48 2.25
CA VAL A 195 26.41 27.61 1.87
C VAL A 195 25.56 28.88 1.67
N PRO A 196 25.61 29.87 2.56
CA PRO A 196 25.06 31.20 2.32
C PRO A 196 25.98 31.96 1.36
N VAL A 197 25.61 32.01 0.07
CA VAL A 197 26.44 32.66 -0.97
C VAL A 197 26.20 34.14 -1.06
N LEU A 198 24.98 34.59 -0.73
CA LEU A 198 24.58 35.99 -0.58
C LEU A 198 23.68 36.11 0.63
N ASP A 199 23.51 37.31 1.19
CA ASP A 199 22.63 37.55 2.36
C ASP A 199 21.19 37.03 2.16
N PHE A 200 20.75 37.00 0.90
CA PHE A 200 19.43 36.55 0.51
C PHE A 200 19.42 35.22 -0.26
N VAL A 201 20.59 34.56 -0.49
CA VAL A 201 20.69 33.29 -1.24
C VAL A 201 21.49 32.27 -0.45
N THR A 202 20.86 31.13 -0.18
CA THR A 202 21.50 29.96 0.42
C THR A 202 21.41 28.77 -0.55
N LEU A 203 22.53 28.09 -0.75
CA LEU A 203 22.61 26.81 -1.48
C LEU A 203 22.77 25.67 -0.48
N THR A 204 22.12 24.54 -0.80
CA THR A 204 22.32 23.27 -0.09
C THR A 204 22.71 22.19 -1.08
N GLY A 205 23.59 21.29 -0.67
CA GLY A 205 23.97 20.13 -1.46
C GLY A 205 24.25 18.95 -0.55
N ALA A 206 23.75 17.78 -0.92
CA ALA A 206 24.03 16.54 -0.20
C ALA A 206 24.32 15.40 -1.17
N GLY A 207 25.14 14.47 -0.72
CA GLY A 207 25.43 13.23 -1.41
C GLY A 207 25.53 12.08 -0.43
N ARG A 208 25.03 10.90 -0.81
CA ARG A 208 25.04 9.71 0.03
C ARG A 208 25.22 8.46 -0.84
N TYR A 209 26.08 7.57 -0.37
CA TYR A 209 26.21 6.23 -0.93
C TYR A 209 25.68 5.20 0.06
N ASP A 210 24.79 4.35 -0.40
CA ASP A 210 24.21 3.24 0.36
C ASP A 210 24.52 1.92 -0.36
N THR A 211 24.74 0.85 0.40
CA THR A 211 24.83 -0.51 -0.12
C THR A 211 24.07 -1.48 0.77
N PHE A 212 23.40 -2.44 0.13
CA PHE A 212 22.62 -3.48 0.76
C PHE A 212 23.08 -4.86 0.30
N GLY A 213 23.49 -5.71 1.24
CA GLY A 213 23.89 -7.10 0.96
C GLY A 213 22.76 -8.08 1.28
N PHE A 214 22.25 -8.81 0.29
CA PHE A 214 21.23 -9.85 0.44
C PHE A 214 21.29 -10.88 -0.68
N ALA A 215 20.83 -12.09 -0.42
CA ALA A 215 20.78 -13.19 -1.41
C ALA A 215 22.13 -13.47 -2.13
N GLY A 216 23.26 -13.18 -1.46
CA GLY A 216 24.59 -13.40 -2.02
C GLY A 216 25.06 -12.31 -2.98
N ARG A 217 24.37 -11.17 -3.05
CA ARG A 217 24.72 -10.01 -3.89
C ARG A 217 24.64 -8.71 -3.11
N ASP A 218 25.31 -7.68 -3.63
CA ASP A 218 25.24 -6.31 -3.12
C ASP A 218 24.55 -5.40 -4.14
N VAL A 219 23.61 -4.58 -3.64
CA VAL A 219 22.93 -3.54 -4.41
C VAL A 219 23.24 -2.19 -3.78
N GLY A 220 23.97 -1.35 -4.48
CA GLY A 220 24.35 -0.03 -3.99
C GLY A 220 24.02 1.08 -4.98
N LYS A 221 23.76 2.27 -4.43
CA LYS A 221 23.45 3.48 -5.21
C LYS A 221 24.03 4.72 -4.55
N PHE A 222 24.49 5.63 -5.39
CA PHE A 222 24.78 7.00 -4.99
C PHE A 222 23.54 7.87 -5.24
N THR A 223 23.13 8.61 -4.23
CA THR A 223 22.03 9.59 -4.31
C THR A 223 22.55 10.96 -3.95
N TYR A 224 21.94 11.98 -4.53
CA TYR A 224 22.30 13.37 -4.28
C TYR A 224 21.08 14.27 -4.31
N ASN A 225 21.18 15.41 -3.64
CA ASN A 225 20.22 16.49 -3.78
C ASN A 225 20.94 17.84 -3.82
N GLY A 226 20.31 18.83 -4.44
CA GLY A 226 20.71 20.20 -4.43
C GLY A 226 19.50 21.10 -4.28
N GLY A 227 19.65 22.16 -3.49
CA GLY A 227 18.58 23.10 -3.22
C GLY A 227 19.05 24.53 -3.25
N VAL A 228 18.15 25.46 -3.55
CA VAL A 228 18.34 26.89 -3.47
C VAL A 228 17.18 27.54 -2.72
N GLU A 229 17.53 28.40 -1.79
CA GLU A 229 16.62 29.31 -1.09
C GLU A 229 16.99 30.75 -1.45
N VAL A 230 15.99 31.52 -1.86
CA VAL A 230 16.14 32.97 -2.15
C VAL A 230 15.16 33.73 -1.29
N ARG A 231 15.66 34.64 -0.44
CA ARG A 231 14.88 35.46 0.49
C ARG A 231 15.01 36.93 0.12
N PRO A 232 14.29 37.42 -0.91
CA PRO A 232 14.39 38.80 -1.35
C PRO A 232 13.99 39.79 -0.26
N THR A 233 13.08 39.39 0.62
CA THR A 233 12.64 40.12 1.81
C THR A 233 12.47 39.17 2.99
N SER A 234 12.35 39.69 4.20
CA SER A 234 12.05 38.88 5.39
C SER A 234 10.72 38.11 5.31
N SER A 235 9.81 38.59 4.45
CA SER A 235 8.46 38.01 4.31
C SER A 235 8.32 37.03 3.15
N LEU A 236 9.30 36.96 2.24
CA LEU A 236 9.20 36.16 1.02
C LEU A 236 10.37 35.20 0.90
N LEU A 237 10.05 33.89 0.78
CA LEU A 237 11.01 32.82 0.44
C LEU A 237 10.60 32.19 -0.88
N LEU A 238 11.51 32.15 -1.82
CA LEU A 238 11.46 31.27 -3.00
C LEU A 238 12.39 30.09 -2.77
N ARG A 239 11.94 28.88 -3.08
CA ARG A 239 12.72 27.67 -2.89
C ARG A 239 12.59 26.74 -4.08
N ALA A 240 13.69 26.06 -4.42
CA ALA A 240 13.67 24.97 -5.38
C ALA A 240 14.66 23.90 -4.95
N ALA A 241 14.33 22.64 -5.21
CA ALA A 241 15.21 21.51 -4.95
C ALA A 241 15.03 20.42 -6.01
N TYR A 242 16.15 19.77 -6.34
CA TYR A 242 16.18 18.56 -7.13
C TYR A 242 16.94 17.49 -6.36
N GLY A 243 16.38 16.29 -6.32
CA GLY A 243 17.02 15.17 -5.64
C GLY A 243 16.78 13.84 -6.33
N THR A 244 17.68 12.91 -6.06
CA THR A 244 17.55 11.49 -6.41
C THR A 244 17.34 10.67 -5.15
N ALA A 245 16.63 9.57 -5.27
CA ALA A 245 16.40 8.61 -4.21
C ALA A 245 16.53 7.18 -4.77
N PHE A 246 16.72 6.21 -3.90
CA PHE A 246 16.56 4.83 -4.27
C PHE A 246 15.94 4.04 -3.13
N ARG A 247 15.37 2.88 -3.45
CA ARG A 247 14.86 1.92 -2.48
C ARG A 247 15.42 0.54 -2.83
N ALA A 248 16.12 -0.10 -1.88
CA ALA A 248 16.49 -1.50 -2.04
C ALA A 248 15.23 -2.38 -2.02
N PRO A 249 15.20 -3.50 -2.75
CA PRO A 249 14.05 -4.40 -2.79
C PRO A 249 13.59 -4.80 -1.39
N ASP A 250 12.30 -4.91 -1.19
CA ASP A 250 11.74 -5.42 0.06
C ASP A 250 12.15 -6.88 0.27
N LEU A 251 12.48 -7.23 1.52
CA LEU A 251 12.92 -8.59 1.83
C LEU A 251 11.84 -9.63 1.54
N HIS A 252 10.57 -9.27 1.67
CA HIS A 252 9.46 -10.17 1.34
C HIS A 252 9.44 -10.47 -0.15
N TYR A 253 9.59 -9.46 -1.02
CA TYR A 253 9.68 -9.66 -2.47
C TYR A 253 10.88 -10.52 -2.90
N VAL A 254 11.97 -10.47 -2.12
CA VAL A 254 13.18 -11.26 -2.43
C VAL A 254 13.06 -12.71 -1.95
N PHE A 255 12.50 -12.95 -0.74
CA PHE A 255 12.63 -14.22 -0.02
C PHE A 255 11.32 -14.94 0.24
N THR A 256 10.18 -14.48 -0.28
CA THR A 256 8.94 -15.23 -0.21
C THR A 256 9.11 -16.59 -0.91
N GLY A 257 8.73 -17.66 -0.23
CA GLY A 257 8.63 -18.99 -0.80
C GLY A 257 7.45 -19.12 -1.78
N PRO A 258 7.32 -20.26 -2.46
CA PRO A 258 6.18 -20.49 -3.34
C PRO A 258 4.87 -20.56 -2.54
N GLY A 259 3.85 -19.92 -3.07
CA GLY A 259 2.47 -19.96 -2.58
C GLY A 259 1.51 -19.86 -3.73
N ASN A 260 0.24 -20.15 -3.51
CA ASN A 260 -0.79 -19.94 -4.52
C ASN A 260 -2.09 -19.40 -3.89
N VAL A 261 -2.92 -18.81 -4.76
CA VAL A 261 -4.27 -18.38 -4.43
C VAL A 261 -5.17 -18.64 -5.63
N GLN A 262 -6.42 -19.00 -5.36
CA GLN A 262 -7.46 -19.04 -6.38
C GLN A 262 -7.87 -17.60 -6.72
N SER A 263 -8.03 -17.32 -8.01
CA SER A 263 -8.47 -16.04 -8.54
C SER A 263 -9.26 -16.24 -9.81
N SER A 264 -9.74 -15.18 -10.40
CA SER A 264 -10.36 -15.20 -11.73
C SER A 264 -9.71 -14.17 -12.63
N VAL A 265 -9.70 -14.44 -13.95
CA VAL A 265 -9.18 -13.55 -14.99
C VAL A 265 -9.98 -13.74 -16.26
N ASP A 266 -10.11 -12.69 -17.06
CA ASP A 266 -10.69 -12.79 -18.38
C ASP A 266 -9.68 -13.41 -19.34
N ASP A 267 -10.07 -14.49 -20.02
CA ASP A 267 -9.24 -15.12 -21.04
C ASP A 267 -9.37 -14.39 -22.38
N TYR A 268 -8.70 -13.23 -22.47
CA TYR A 268 -8.75 -12.35 -23.65
C TYR A 268 -8.38 -13.06 -24.95
N TYR A 269 -7.50 -14.08 -24.87
CA TYR A 269 -7.11 -14.84 -26.05
C TYR A 269 -8.28 -15.69 -26.56
N LEU A 270 -8.92 -16.49 -25.70
CA LEU A 270 -10.05 -17.32 -26.10
C LEU A 270 -11.26 -16.49 -26.48
N CYS A 271 -11.57 -15.42 -25.76
CA CYS A 271 -12.63 -14.50 -26.15
C CYS A 271 -12.42 -13.97 -27.58
N ALA A 272 -11.22 -13.51 -27.89
CA ALA A 272 -10.93 -12.96 -29.21
C ALA A 272 -10.91 -14.02 -30.35
N VAL A 273 -10.63 -15.29 -30.02
CA VAL A 273 -10.53 -16.36 -31.04
C VAL A 273 -11.85 -17.10 -31.21
N GLU A 274 -12.54 -17.42 -30.10
CA GLU A 274 -13.76 -18.24 -30.14
C GLU A 274 -15.05 -17.39 -30.22
N GLU A 275 -15.03 -16.20 -29.61
CA GLU A 275 -16.21 -15.29 -29.54
C GLU A 275 -15.83 -13.86 -29.96
N PRO A 276 -15.30 -13.64 -31.18
CA PRO A 276 -14.72 -12.34 -31.58
C PRO A 276 -15.73 -11.21 -31.71
N ASP A 277 -17.01 -11.49 -31.75
CA ASP A 277 -18.10 -10.51 -31.89
C ASP A 277 -18.71 -10.12 -30.52
N GLU A 278 -18.30 -10.77 -29.42
CA GLU A 278 -18.79 -10.48 -28.07
C GLU A 278 -17.85 -9.50 -27.31
N ASP A 279 -18.46 -8.64 -26.50
CA ASP A 279 -17.68 -7.82 -25.58
C ASP A 279 -17.08 -8.70 -24.47
N ILE A 280 -15.90 -8.32 -23.94
CA ILE A 280 -15.16 -9.14 -22.97
C ILE A 280 -15.99 -9.52 -21.71
N GLY A 281 -16.90 -8.63 -21.27
CA GLY A 281 -17.78 -8.88 -20.14
C GLY A 281 -18.87 -9.90 -20.39
N ASP A 282 -19.25 -10.12 -21.65
CA ASP A 282 -20.32 -11.02 -22.10
C ASP A 282 -19.76 -12.34 -22.65
N CYS A 283 -18.44 -12.43 -22.83
CA CYS A 283 -17.74 -13.60 -23.33
C CYS A 283 -17.80 -14.78 -22.34
N SER A 284 -18.01 -16.00 -22.82
CA SER A 284 -18.06 -17.23 -22.02
C SER A 284 -16.77 -17.55 -21.26
N TYR A 285 -15.64 -16.96 -21.67
CA TYR A 285 -14.31 -17.10 -21.05
C TYR A 285 -13.95 -15.93 -20.15
N SER A 286 -14.89 -15.01 -19.89
CA SER A 286 -14.74 -13.97 -18.88
C SER A 286 -14.81 -14.58 -17.46
N GLY A 287 -14.02 -14.04 -16.53
CA GLY A 287 -14.00 -14.52 -15.14
C GLY A 287 -13.50 -15.95 -14.97
N THR A 288 -12.72 -16.50 -15.91
CA THR A 288 -12.14 -17.85 -15.83
C THR A 288 -11.37 -18.05 -14.53
N GLY A 289 -11.73 -19.10 -13.79
CA GLY A 289 -11.06 -19.47 -12.54
C GLY A 289 -9.63 -19.98 -12.76
N VAL A 290 -8.65 -19.37 -12.10
CA VAL A 290 -7.22 -19.68 -12.29
C VAL A 290 -6.49 -19.82 -10.98
N VAL A 291 -5.42 -20.62 -10.98
CA VAL A 291 -4.46 -20.70 -9.88
C VAL A 291 -3.34 -19.65 -10.11
N VAL A 292 -3.25 -18.68 -9.24
CA VAL A 292 -2.16 -17.69 -9.26
C VAL A 292 -1.00 -18.18 -8.42
N ASN A 293 0.09 -18.58 -9.05
CA ASN A 293 1.32 -19.05 -8.41
C ASN A 293 2.26 -17.86 -8.18
N ARG A 294 2.66 -17.62 -6.92
CA ARG A 294 3.53 -16.54 -6.53
C ARG A 294 4.80 -17.04 -5.85
N THR A 295 5.94 -16.40 -6.14
CA THR A 295 7.21 -16.63 -5.46
C THR A 295 8.06 -15.37 -5.48
N GLY A 296 8.99 -15.24 -4.52
CA GLY A 296 9.93 -14.12 -4.48
C GLY A 296 10.96 -14.16 -5.62
N ASN A 297 11.63 -13.03 -5.82
CA ASN A 297 12.66 -12.87 -6.84
C ASN A 297 13.98 -12.36 -6.23
N ARG A 298 14.99 -13.22 -6.19
CA ARG A 298 16.33 -12.90 -5.64
C ARG A 298 17.16 -11.98 -6.53
N ASN A 299 16.73 -11.73 -7.76
CA ASN A 299 17.44 -10.92 -8.75
C ASN A 299 16.92 -9.47 -8.82
N LEU A 300 16.04 -9.07 -7.92
CA LEU A 300 15.54 -7.70 -7.89
C LEU A 300 16.64 -6.68 -7.66
N ASP A 301 16.61 -5.60 -8.44
CA ASP A 301 17.48 -4.44 -8.30
C ASP A 301 16.77 -3.31 -7.53
N ALA A 302 17.53 -2.27 -7.18
CA ALA A 302 16.97 -1.11 -6.52
C ALA A 302 16.05 -0.30 -7.45
N GLU A 303 14.93 0.14 -6.92
CA GLU A 303 14.12 1.19 -7.52
C GLU A 303 14.82 2.53 -7.41
N THR A 304 14.64 3.41 -8.37
CA THR A 304 15.24 4.74 -8.37
C THR A 304 14.18 5.83 -8.50
N GLY A 305 14.38 6.92 -7.78
CA GLY A 305 13.48 8.06 -7.77
C GLY A 305 14.19 9.35 -8.14
N ARG A 306 13.44 10.27 -8.74
CA ARG A 306 13.84 11.66 -9.00
C ARG A 306 12.72 12.58 -8.60
N THR A 307 13.06 13.61 -7.83
CA THR A 307 12.09 14.59 -7.35
C THR A 307 12.56 16.00 -7.72
N LEU A 308 11.65 16.79 -8.26
CA LEU A 308 11.80 18.23 -8.47
C LEU A 308 10.71 18.94 -7.68
N THR A 309 11.10 19.88 -6.85
CA THR A 309 10.16 20.75 -6.13
C THR A 309 10.51 22.22 -6.37
N GLY A 310 9.49 23.07 -6.34
CA GLY A 310 9.69 24.51 -6.41
C GLY A 310 8.52 25.22 -5.75
N GLY A 311 8.80 26.21 -4.90
CA GLY A 311 7.74 26.82 -4.12
C GLY A 311 8.01 28.25 -3.68
N ILE A 312 6.94 28.87 -3.23
CA ILE A 312 6.89 30.22 -2.71
C ILE A 312 6.28 30.17 -1.31
N VAL A 313 6.94 30.79 -0.34
CA VAL A 313 6.39 30.98 1.01
C VAL A 313 6.31 32.48 1.28
N PHE A 314 5.11 32.95 1.62
CA PHE A 314 4.85 34.30 2.00
C PHE A 314 4.40 34.39 3.46
N SER A 315 5.22 35.07 4.29
CA SER A 315 5.01 35.18 5.74
C SER A 315 5.23 36.64 6.17
N PRO A 316 4.25 37.53 5.91
CA PRO A 316 4.40 38.96 6.21
C PRO A 316 4.43 39.24 7.72
N SER A 317 4.01 38.31 8.53
CA SER A 317 4.06 38.38 10.00
C SER A 317 4.15 36.98 10.60
N SER A 318 4.42 36.86 11.88
CA SER A 318 4.38 35.60 12.62
C SER A 318 2.99 34.97 12.69
N ARG A 319 1.96 35.70 12.25
CA ARG A 319 0.54 35.26 12.32
C ARG A 319 -0.03 34.82 10.99
N LEU A 320 0.65 35.07 9.89
CA LEU A 320 0.15 34.75 8.55
C LEU A 320 1.23 34.05 7.73
N HIS A 321 0.94 32.84 7.29
CA HIS A 321 1.79 32.01 6.46
C HIS A 321 0.99 31.44 5.30
N VAL A 322 1.50 31.60 4.09
CA VAL A 322 0.96 31.01 2.86
C VAL A 322 2.10 30.34 2.13
N SER A 323 1.92 29.10 1.70
CA SER A 323 2.85 28.44 0.79
C SER A 323 2.14 27.84 -0.41
N VAL A 324 2.84 27.84 -1.54
CA VAL A 324 2.45 27.17 -2.77
C VAL A 324 3.68 26.44 -3.30
N ASP A 325 3.61 25.13 -3.37
CA ASP A 325 4.71 24.27 -3.76
C ASP A 325 4.29 23.36 -4.93
N TYR A 326 5.01 23.42 -6.04
CA TYR A 326 4.93 22.46 -7.13
C TYR A 326 5.83 21.27 -6.81
N PHE A 327 5.36 20.07 -7.14
CA PHE A 327 6.17 18.85 -7.07
C PHE A 327 6.06 18.02 -8.34
N ARG A 328 7.16 17.33 -8.65
CA ARG A 328 7.19 16.26 -9.65
C ARG A 328 8.06 15.12 -9.14
N VAL A 329 7.48 13.93 -9.09
CA VAL A 329 8.15 12.68 -8.70
C VAL A 329 8.12 11.72 -9.88
N THR A 330 9.24 11.07 -10.11
CA THR A 330 9.36 9.96 -11.08
C THR A 330 10.02 8.80 -10.38
N LEU A 331 9.40 7.62 -10.45
CA LEU A 331 9.96 6.35 -10.03
C LEU A 331 10.28 5.53 -11.28
N ASP A 332 11.48 4.99 -11.33
CA ASP A 332 11.97 4.11 -12.40
C ASP A 332 12.39 2.77 -11.79
N ASN A 333 12.25 1.68 -12.54
CA ASN A 333 12.52 0.32 -12.08
C ASN A 333 11.71 -0.06 -10.84
N GLN A 334 10.48 0.40 -10.76
CA GLN A 334 9.59 0.06 -9.66
C GLN A 334 9.40 -1.45 -9.61
N VAL A 335 9.53 -2.01 -8.41
CA VAL A 335 9.26 -3.43 -8.16
C VAL A 335 7.76 -3.59 -7.98
N ASP A 336 7.15 -4.37 -8.86
CA ASP A 336 5.74 -4.68 -8.80
C ASP A 336 5.49 -6.13 -9.21
N ASP A 337 4.41 -6.72 -8.69
CA ASP A 337 3.88 -7.97 -9.21
C ASP A 337 3.12 -7.68 -10.50
N LEU A 338 3.34 -8.47 -11.52
CA LEU A 338 2.52 -8.35 -12.72
C LEU A 338 1.08 -8.70 -12.41
N SER A 339 0.15 -7.86 -12.83
CA SER A 339 -1.28 -8.16 -12.78
C SER A 339 -1.58 -9.37 -13.68
N ILE A 340 -2.40 -10.31 -13.19
CA ILE A 340 -2.86 -11.47 -13.99
C ILE A 340 -3.64 -11.01 -15.22
N ASP A 341 -4.45 -9.96 -15.09
CA ASP A 341 -5.16 -9.34 -16.19
C ASP A 341 -4.20 -8.77 -17.24
N THR A 342 -3.16 -8.02 -16.81
CA THR A 342 -2.13 -7.51 -17.72
C THR A 342 -1.43 -8.64 -18.47
N LEU A 343 -1.15 -9.77 -17.81
CA LEU A 343 -0.51 -10.94 -18.46
C LEU A 343 -1.43 -11.58 -19.48
N ALA A 344 -2.72 -11.78 -19.17
CA ALA A 344 -3.70 -12.36 -20.09
C ALA A 344 -3.97 -11.46 -21.30
N ARG A 345 -4.09 -10.13 -21.10
CA ARG A 345 -4.17 -9.15 -22.20
C ARG A 345 -2.91 -9.18 -23.07
N THR A 346 -1.74 -9.22 -22.45
CA THR A 346 -0.46 -9.27 -23.19
C THR A 346 -0.36 -10.53 -24.02
N GLU A 347 -0.77 -11.69 -23.49
CA GLU A 347 -0.80 -12.94 -24.25
C GLU A 347 -1.71 -12.82 -25.48
N ALA A 348 -2.91 -12.25 -25.32
CA ALA A 348 -3.83 -12.00 -26.43
C ALA A 348 -3.23 -11.03 -27.46
N ASP A 349 -2.68 -9.89 -27.04
CA ASP A 349 -2.03 -8.92 -27.91
C ASP A 349 -0.83 -9.49 -28.69
N CYS A 350 -0.20 -10.53 -28.14
CA CYS A 350 0.92 -11.25 -28.77
C CYS A 350 0.48 -12.41 -29.70
N SER A 351 -0.76 -12.89 -29.57
CA SER A 351 -1.20 -14.13 -30.22
C SER A 351 -2.31 -13.90 -31.23
N VAL A 352 -3.24 -12.97 -30.94
CA VAL A 352 -4.42 -12.72 -31.79
C VAL A 352 -4.03 -11.88 -33.02
N LEU A 353 -4.37 -12.38 -34.19
CA LEU A 353 -4.10 -11.66 -35.44
C LEU A 353 -5.06 -10.47 -35.59
N THR A 354 -4.52 -9.29 -35.82
CA THR A 354 -5.28 -8.10 -36.19
C THR A 354 -5.82 -8.22 -37.64
N ALA A 355 -6.68 -7.30 -38.04
CA ALA A 355 -7.16 -7.23 -39.45
C ALA A 355 -6.03 -7.12 -40.48
N GLY A 356 -4.81 -6.74 -40.06
CA GLY A 356 -3.61 -6.72 -40.91
C GLY A 356 -2.86 -8.06 -41.00
N GLY A 357 -3.36 -9.13 -40.35
CA GLY A 357 -2.75 -10.47 -40.37
C GLY A 357 -1.51 -10.62 -39.46
N THR A 358 -1.27 -9.66 -38.58
CA THR A 358 -0.18 -9.70 -37.60
C THR A 358 -0.73 -9.43 -36.18
N PRO A 359 -0.13 -9.99 -35.12
CA PRO A 359 -0.47 -9.62 -33.75
C PRO A 359 -0.20 -8.14 -33.49
N LYS A 360 -0.86 -7.60 -32.46
CA LYS A 360 -0.67 -6.22 -32.01
C LYS A 360 0.74 -5.97 -31.44
N LEU A 361 1.31 -6.99 -30.77
CA LEU A 361 2.69 -7.00 -30.30
C LEU A 361 3.49 -8.07 -31.05
N ASP A 362 4.80 -7.84 -31.21
CA ASP A 362 5.70 -8.86 -31.78
C ASP A 362 5.80 -10.07 -30.84
N PRO A 363 5.35 -11.28 -31.26
CA PRO A 363 5.42 -12.49 -30.45
C PRO A 363 6.83 -12.85 -29.98
N ASN A 364 7.87 -12.41 -30.69
CA ASN A 364 9.27 -12.63 -30.32
C ASN A 364 9.82 -11.55 -29.36
N SER A 365 9.04 -10.53 -29.04
CA SER A 365 9.46 -9.50 -28.08
C SER A 365 9.66 -10.10 -26.68
N PRO A 366 10.56 -9.53 -25.86
CA PRO A 366 10.74 -9.98 -24.48
C PRO A 366 9.45 -9.97 -23.66
N THR A 367 8.57 -9.00 -23.90
CA THR A 367 7.26 -8.86 -23.24
C THR A 367 6.35 -10.05 -23.56
N CYS A 368 6.24 -10.42 -24.83
CA CYS A 368 5.42 -11.57 -25.26
C CYS A 368 5.98 -12.89 -24.74
N GLN A 369 7.30 -13.08 -24.83
CA GLN A 369 7.96 -14.30 -24.34
C GLN A 369 7.82 -14.48 -22.83
N ASP A 370 7.86 -13.38 -22.06
CA ASP A 370 7.61 -13.42 -20.61
C ASP A 370 6.16 -13.77 -20.29
N ALA A 371 5.18 -13.19 -21.01
CA ALA A 371 3.75 -13.53 -20.83
C ALA A 371 3.48 -15.01 -21.13
N PHE A 372 3.96 -15.54 -22.26
CA PHE A 372 3.81 -16.95 -22.63
C PHE A 372 4.45 -17.89 -21.61
N ALA A 373 5.60 -17.53 -21.05
CA ALA A 373 6.27 -18.33 -20.05
C ALA A 373 5.57 -18.37 -18.68
N ARG A 374 4.64 -17.43 -18.42
CA ARG A 374 3.92 -17.30 -17.13
C ARG A 374 2.55 -17.93 -17.15
N ILE A 375 1.92 -18.06 -18.29
CA ILE A 375 0.56 -18.57 -18.46
C ILE A 375 0.64 -20.05 -18.80
N THR A 376 -0.13 -20.86 -18.09
CA THR A 376 -0.30 -22.29 -18.37
C THR A 376 -1.77 -22.53 -18.67
N ARG A 377 -2.04 -23.30 -19.74
CA ARG A 377 -3.38 -23.66 -20.19
C ARG A 377 -3.66 -25.14 -19.96
N PHE A 378 -4.91 -25.52 -19.78
CA PHE A 378 -5.30 -26.92 -19.72
C PHE A 378 -5.01 -27.63 -21.06
N ALA A 379 -4.30 -28.74 -21.00
CA ALA A 379 -3.95 -29.50 -22.21
C ALA A 379 -5.09 -30.38 -22.71
N SER A 380 -6.06 -30.77 -21.86
CA SER A 380 -7.16 -31.68 -22.17
C SER A 380 -8.30 -31.55 -21.17
N GLY A 381 -9.43 -32.23 -21.42
CA GLY A 381 -10.64 -32.20 -20.59
C GLY A 381 -11.62 -31.09 -21.03
N GLY A 382 -12.70 -30.92 -20.28
CA GLY A 382 -13.76 -29.94 -20.58
C GLY A 382 -13.30 -28.49 -20.65
N ASN A 383 -12.19 -28.16 -20.00
CA ASN A 383 -11.59 -26.82 -19.97
C ASN A 383 -10.34 -26.71 -20.88
N ALA A 384 -10.14 -27.67 -21.81
CA ALA A 384 -8.98 -27.63 -22.70
C ALA A 384 -8.82 -26.27 -23.41
N GLY A 385 -7.61 -25.73 -23.40
CA GLY A 385 -7.30 -24.42 -23.95
C GLY A 385 -7.50 -23.23 -23.02
N GLN A 386 -8.34 -23.33 -21.97
CA GLN A 386 -8.52 -22.25 -20.98
C GLN A 386 -7.28 -22.10 -20.09
N ILE A 387 -7.10 -20.90 -19.52
CA ILE A 387 -6.01 -20.65 -18.58
C ILE A 387 -6.24 -21.48 -17.31
N SER A 388 -5.26 -22.33 -16.93
CA SER A 388 -5.28 -23.12 -15.70
C SER A 388 -4.53 -22.43 -14.57
N SER A 389 -3.38 -21.82 -14.86
CA SER A 389 -2.61 -21.09 -13.86
C SER A 389 -1.78 -19.97 -14.49
N ILE A 390 -1.52 -18.93 -13.65
CA ILE A 390 -0.65 -17.81 -13.99
C ILE A 390 0.42 -17.68 -12.92
N ARG A 391 1.68 -17.56 -13.33
CA ARG A 391 2.81 -17.34 -12.43
C ARG A 391 3.11 -15.84 -12.33
N VAL A 392 2.98 -15.28 -11.11
CA VAL A 392 3.37 -13.92 -10.81
C VAL A 392 4.57 -13.91 -9.87
N ASN A 393 5.49 -13.00 -10.10
CA ASN A 393 6.62 -12.73 -9.22
C ASN A 393 7.05 -11.29 -9.42
N PRO A 394 7.57 -10.62 -8.36
CA PRO A 394 7.99 -9.23 -8.45
C PRO A 394 9.14 -9.07 -9.43
N ILE A 395 9.08 -8.03 -10.24
CA ILE A 395 10.10 -7.66 -11.23
C ILE A 395 10.30 -6.13 -11.26
N ASN A 396 11.49 -5.69 -11.73
CA ASN A 396 11.83 -4.27 -11.84
C ASN A 396 11.52 -3.74 -13.23
N ILE A 397 10.30 -3.36 -13.51
CA ILE A 397 9.94 -2.90 -14.86
C ILE A 397 9.15 -1.61 -14.90
N ALA A 398 8.34 -1.35 -13.87
CA ALA A 398 7.37 -0.28 -13.93
C ALA A 398 8.02 1.10 -13.76
N ARG A 399 7.37 2.08 -14.39
CA ARG A 399 7.69 3.50 -14.25
C ARG A 399 6.44 4.27 -13.85
N GLU A 400 6.58 5.11 -12.82
CA GLU A 400 5.48 5.94 -12.33
C GLU A 400 5.90 7.41 -12.30
N ARG A 401 4.98 8.31 -12.68
CA ARG A 401 5.20 9.76 -12.70
C ARG A 401 4.02 10.47 -12.11
N THR A 402 4.28 11.30 -11.11
CA THR A 402 3.28 12.13 -10.45
C THR A 402 3.75 13.57 -10.42
N SER A 403 2.85 14.51 -10.67
CA SER A 403 3.11 15.95 -10.48
C SER A 403 1.85 16.67 -10.01
N GLY A 404 2.04 17.70 -9.22
CA GLY A 404 0.93 18.45 -8.63
C GLY A 404 1.39 19.73 -7.95
N ILE A 405 0.46 20.30 -7.21
CA ILE A 405 0.65 21.51 -6.43
C ILE A 405 0.05 21.32 -5.03
N ASP A 406 0.80 21.74 -4.03
CA ASP A 406 0.37 21.82 -2.65
C ASP A 406 0.24 23.27 -2.23
N ILE A 407 -0.90 23.62 -1.63
CA ILE A 407 -1.19 24.95 -1.12
C ILE A 407 -1.47 24.83 0.37
N ALA A 408 -0.78 25.63 1.18
CA ALA A 408 -1.04 25.72 2.61
C ALA A 408 -1.23 27.17 3.05
N PHE A 409 -2.18 27.36 3.94
CA PHE A 409 -2.50 28.61 4.58
C PHE A 409 -2.60 28.43 6.09
N ARG A 410 -1.97 29.30 6.85
CA ARG A 410 -2.18 29.38 8.30
C ARG A 410 -2.29 30.86 8.71
N GLY A 411 -3.38 31.20 9.37
CA GLY A 411 -3.63 32.52 9.93
C GLY A 411 -4.01 32.44 11.39
N SER A 412 -3.46 33.32 12.24
CA SER A 412 -3.80 33.42 13.66
C SER A 412 -4.25 34.85 13.97
N LEU A 413 -5.40 34.97 14.62
CA LEU A 413 -6.03 36.24 15.00
C LEU A 413 -6.24 36.29 16.51
N PRO A 414 -5.34 36.93 17.29
CA PRO A 414 -5.59 37.19 18.69
C PRO A 414 -6.67 38.28 18.83
N THR A 415 -7.60 38.03 19.73
CA THR A 415 -8.72 38.95 20.06
C THR A 415 -8.78 39.14 21.57
N GLY A 416 -9.62 40.09 22.04
CA GLY A 416 -9.86 40.28 23.47
C GLY A 416 -10.56 39.11 24.18
N ILE A 417 -11.07 38.13 23.41
CA ILE A 417 -11.77 36.94 23.95
C ILE A 417 -11.01 35.64 23.72
N GLY A 418 -9.82 35.69 23.13
CA GLY A 418 -9.01 34.50 22.84
C GLY A 418 -8.37 34.57 21.45
N ASN A 419 -7.69 33.51 21.07
CA ASN A 419 -6.96 33.37 19.82
C ASN A 419 -7.69 32.44 18.84
N PHE A 420 -7.93 32.91 17.63
CA PHE A 420 -8.48 32.10 16.52
C PHE A 420 -7.34 31.72 15.57
N THR A 421 -7.26 30.45 15.21
CA THR A 421 -6.31 29.94 14.21
C THR A 421 -7.07 29.25 13.09
N LEU A 422 -6.90 29.71 11.85
CA LEU A 422 -7.37 29.05 10.64
C LEU A 422 -6.19 28.36 9.95
N SER A 423 -6.33 27.07 9.65
CA SER A 423 -5.38 26.29 8.85
C SER A 423 -6.10 25.63 7.68
N LEU A 424 -5.56 25.77 6.47
CA LEU A 424 -6.08 25.14 5.25
C LEU A 424 -4.91 24.50 4.50
N ALA A 425 -5.12 23.30 3.98
CA ALA A 425 -4.20 22.62 3.09
C ALA A 425 -4.98 22.02 1.92
N HIS A 426 -4.46 22.19 0.72
CA HIS A 426 -5.05 21.66 -0.51
C HIS A 426 -3.95 21.07 -1.39
N SER A 427 -4.16 19.84 -1.86
CA SER A 427 -3.30 19.16 -2.82
C SER A 427 -4.09 18.90 -4.09
N HIS A 428 -3.51 19.28 -5.24
CA HIS A 428 -4.08 18.98 -6.56
C HIS A 428 -3.04 18.25 -7.40
N VAL A 429 -3.39 17.06 -7.89
CA VAL A 429 -2.54 16.22 -8.76
C VAL A 429 -2.89 16.54 -10.21
N PHE A 430 -1.94 17.13 -10.95
CA PHE A 430 -2.10 17.43 -12.38
C PHE A 430 -2.01 16.19 -13.24
N LYS A 431 -1.03 15.32 -12.93
CA LYS A 431 -0.73 14.11 -13.67
C LYS A 431 -0.29 13.00 -12.73
N HIS A 432 -0.84 11.79 -12.93
CA HIS A 432 -0.38 10.56 -12.32
C HIS A 432 -0.42 9.47 -13.38
N SER A 433 0.73 9.05 -13.87
CA SER A 433 0.81 8.09 -14.97
C SER A 433 1.74 6.94 -14.64
N PHE A 434 1.36 5.77 -15.12
CA PHE A 434 2.03 4.49 -14.91
C PHE A 434 2.35 3.83 -16.25
N GLN A 435 3.48 3.16 -16.34
CA GLN A 435 3.91 2.37 -17.48
C GLN A 435 4.37 1.01 -16.94
N GLN A 436 3.72 -0.06 -17.34
CA GLN A 436 4.02 -1.40 -16.84
C GLN A 436 5.34 -1.92 -17.41
N TYR A 437 5.47 -1.95 -18.73
CA TYR A 437 6.69 -2.39 -19.41
C TYR A 437 7.36 -1.24 -20.16
N PRO A 438 8.71 -1.27 -20.30
CA PRO A 438 9.41 -0.34 -21.19
C PRO A 438 8.90 -0.46 -22.63
N GLY A 439 8.41 0.67 -23.17
CA GLY A 439 7.85 0.71 -24.52
C GLY A 439 6.32 0.79 -24.57
N ASP A 440 5.63 0.38 -23.51
CA ASP A 440 4.18 0.50 -23.43
C ASP A 440 3.73 1.97 -23.37
N PRO A 441 2.50 2.29 -23.77
CA PRO A 441 1.92 3.59 -23.50
C PRO A 441 1.77 3.84 -22.01
N PHE A 442 1.87 5.11 -21.59
CA PHE A 442 1.56 5.48 -20.22
C PHE A 442 0.04 5.50 -19.99
N VAL A 443 -0.42 4.77 -18.98
CA VAL A 443 -1.79 4.84 -18.48
C VAL A 443 -1.92 6.06 -17.56
N ASP A 444 -2.93 6.92 -17.77
CA ASP A 444 -3.26 8.01 -16.85
C ASP A 444 -4.12 7.46 -15.71
N LYS A 445 -3.51 7.21 -14.55
CA LYS A 445 -4.18 6.69 -13.35
C LYS A 445 -5.30 7.60 -12.80
N LEU A 446 -5.44 8.82 -13.32
CA LEU A 446 -6.49 9.78 -12.97
C LEU A 446 -7.63 9.82 -14.00
N ALA A 447 -7.55 9.07 -15.09
CA ALA A 447 -8.64 8.93 -16.03
C ALA A 447 -9.80 8.13 -15.38
N VAL A 448 -11.01 8.35 -15.87
CA VAL A 448 -12.19 7.70 -15.31
C VAL A 448 -12.16 6.19 -15.54
N ASP A 449 -11.63 5.77 -16.68
CA ASP A 449 -11.50 4.39 -17.19
C ASP A 449 -10.15 3.75 -16.88
N SER A 450 -9.48 4.19 -15.82
CA SER A 450 -8.09 3.77 -15.53
C SER A 450 -7.95 2.53 -14.66
N GLY A 451 -9.02 2.07 -14.01
CA GLY A 451 -8.98 0.99 -13.01
C GLY A 451 -8.39 1.38 -11.65
N TYR A 452 -8.00 2.66 -11.45
CA TYR A 452 -7.25 3.07 -10.26
C TYR A 452 -8.02 3.88 -9.23
N TYR A 453 -9.25 4.28 -9.45
CA TYR A 453 -10.12 4.99 -8.48
C TYR A 453 -9.43 6.08 -7.64
N LEU A 454 -8.61 6.94 -8.25
CA LEU A 454 -7.81 7.94 -7.55
C LEU A 454 -8.44 9.34 -7.62
N PRO A 455 -8.49 10.10 -6.50
CA PRO A 455 -8.92 11.49 -6.51
C PRO A 455 -7.81 12.42 -6.99
N ARG A 456 -8.17 13.45 -7.78
CA ARG A 456 -7.24 14.53 -8.13
C ARG A 456 -7.00 15.52 -7.00
N ASP A 457 -7.99 15.67 -6.12
CA ASP A 457 -8.01 16.73 -5.10
C ASP A 457 -8.17 16.15 -3.71
N LYS A 458 -7.40 16.67 -2.77
CA LYS A 458 -7.59 16.43 -1.34
C LYS A 458 -7.39 17.74 -0.57
N SER A 459 -8.31 18.06 0.33
CA SER A 459 -8.21 19.26 1.15
C SER A 459 -8.49 18.95 2.62
N ASN A 460 -7.75 19.64 3.49
CA ASN A 460 -7.99 19.61 4.93
C ASN A 460 -8.08 21.05 5.43
N GLY A 461 -8.98 21.31 6.36
CA GLY A 461 -9.11 22.61 6.99
C GLY A 461 -9.46 22.50 8.46
N SER A 462 -9.04 23.48 9.25
CA SER A 462 -9.45 23.59 10.64
C SER A 462 -9.54 25.03 11.07
N ILE A 463 -10.50 25.31 11.94
CA ILE A 463 -10.56 26.53 12.72
C ILE A 463 -10.48 26.15 14.20
N SER A 464 -9.56 26.75 14.93
CA SER A 464 -9.36 26.55 16.35
C SER A 464 -9.56 27.86 17.10
N TYR A 465 -10.26 27.79 18.23
CA TYR A 465 -10.36 28.85 19.22
C TYR A 465 -9.65 28.40 20.49
N GLU A 466 -8.86 29.27 21.08
CA GLU A 466 -8.11 29.01 22.30
C GLU A 466 -8.18 30.19 23.28
N ASN A 467 -8.52 29.91 24.53
CA ASN A 467 -8.52 30.90 25.61
C ASN A 467 -8.37 30.23 26.97
N GLU A 468 -7.39 30.64 27.79
CA GLU A 468 -7.20 30.27 29.21
C GLU A 468 -7.37 28.75 29.50
N GLY A 469 -6.66 27.89 28.75
CA GLY A 469 -6.72 26.43 28.91
C GLY A 469 -7.91 25.76 28.23
N PHE A 470 -8.83 26.53 27.62
CA PHE A 470 -9.89 26.01 26.76
C PHE A 470 -9.48 26.07 25.29
N GLN A 471 -9.66 24.97 24.57
CA GLN A 471 -9.48 24.90 23.13
C GLN A 471 -10.67 24.20 22.47
N LEU A 472 -11.20 24.82 21.41
CA LEU A 472 -12.21 24.22 20.54
C LEU A 472 -11.70 24.22 19.11
N THR A 473 -11.63 23.05 18.50
CA THR A 473 -11.21 22.89 17.11
C THR A 473 -12.31 22.23 16.30
N PHE A 474 -12.71 22.88 15.22
CA PHE A 474 -13.55 22.29 14.18
C PHE A 474 -12.67 22.03 12.96
N SER A 475 -12.70 20.78 12.44
CA SER A 475 -11.90 20.38 11.28
C SER A 475 -12.74 19.68 10.23
N GLY A 476 -12.33 19.83 8.97
CA GLY A 476 -12.97 19.20 7.83
C GLY A 476 -11.95 18.62 6.85
N THR A 477 -12.30 17.50 6.25
CA THR A 477 -11.57 16.87 5.16
C THR A 477 -12.48 16.77 3.94
N ARG A 478 -11.97 17.17 2.77
CA ARG A 478 -12.61 16.93 1.48
C ARG A 478 -11.78 15.94 0.69
N LEU A 479 -12.40 14.84 0.26
CA LEU A 479 -11.89 13.95 -0.77
C LEU A 479 -12.52 14.36 -2.11
N GLY A 480 -11.71 14.50 -3.17
CA GLY A 480 -12.17 14.85 -4.51
C GLY A 480 -13.09 13.79 -5.10
N LYS A 481 -13.51 14.03 -6.35
CA LYS A 481 -14.28 13.05 -7.10
C LYS A 481 -13.45 11.79 -7.34
N LEU A 482 -14.11 10.62 -7.33
CA LEU A 482 -13.53 9.32 -7.68
C LEU A 482 -14.26 8.77 -8.92
N PRO A 483 -13.61 7.96 -9.77
CA PRO A 483 -14.31 7.14 -10.75
C PRO A 483 -15.38 6.27 -10.07
N ASN A 484 -16.49 6.01 -10.76
CA ASN A 484 -17.47 5.00 -10.34
C ASN A 484 -16.94 3.59 -10.67
N TYR A 485 -17.66 2.55 -10.23
CA TYR A 485 -17.25 1.16 -10.43
C TYR A 485 -17.24 0.75 -11.92
N ASP A 486 -18.21 1.23 -12.73
CA ASP A 486 -18.27 0.97 -14.18
C ASP A 486 -17.25 1.81 -14.98
N GLU A 487 -16.48 2.67 -14.32
CA GLU A 487 -15.40 3.48 -14.93
C GLU A 487 -15.85 4.39 -16.09
N ASP A 488 -17.12 4.79 -16.11
CA ASP A 488 -17.72 5.65 -17.14
C ASP A 488 -18.04 7.07 -16.63
N ALA A 489 -18.07 7.28 -15.30
CA ALA A 489 -18.43 8.54 -14.67
C ALA A 489 -17.65 8.77 -13.37
N PHE A 490 -17.79 9.99 -12.83
CA PHE A 490 -17.24 10.33 -11.51
C PHE A 490 -18.35 10.45 -10.45
N ILE A 491 -18.20 9.78 -9.31
CA ILE A 491 -18.98 10.04 -8.12
C ILE A 491 -18.58 11.37 -7.48
N LYS A 492 -19.50 11.99 -6.73
CA LYS A 492 -19.29 13.30 -6.11
C LYS A 492 -18.22 13.28 -5.04
N ALA A 493 -17.62 14.46 -4.79
CA ALA A 493 -16.68 14.63 -3.68
C ALA A 493 -17.33 14.37 -2.32
N SER A 494 -16.55 13.86 -1.38
CA SER A 494 -16.95 13.57 0.00
C SER A 494 -16.40 14.63 0.96
N TYR A 495 -17.16 14.89 2.03
CA TYR A 495 -16.79 15.84 3.10
C TYR A 495 -17.04 15.19 4.45
N LEU A 496 -16.03 15.23 5.31
CA LEU A 496 -16.11 14.73 6.68
C LEU A 496 -15.68 15.83 7.65
N PHE A 497 -16.48 16.03 8.70
CA PHE A 497 -16.22 17.07 9.69
C PHE A 497 -16.09 16.47 11.09
N ASN A 498 -15.16 17.03 11.88
CA ASN A 498 -14.90 16.62 13.24
C ASN A 498 -14.86 17.85 14.15
N ALA A 499 -15.15 17.64 15.45
CA ALA A 499 -14.98 18.65 16.48
C ALA A 499 -14.19 18.09 17.65
N THR A 500 -13.26 18.86 18.17
CA THR A 500 -12.49 18.50 19.37
C THR A 500 -12.52 19.67 20.35
N MET A 501 -12.94 19.39 21.58
CA MET A 501 -12.90 20.32 22.71
C MET A 501 -11.87 19.81 23.71
N GLN A 502 -11.01 20.68 24.20
CA GLN A 502 -10.03 20.40 25.25
C GLN A 502 -10.16 21.43 26.36
N TYR A 503 -9.96 20.99 27.60
CA TYR A 503 -9.97 21.86 28.75
C TYR A 503 -8.92 21.42 29.79
N ASP A 504 -8.10 22.36 30.23
CA ASP A 504 -7.14 22.19 31.29
C ASP A 504 -7.80 22.48 32.64
N PHE A 505 -8.24 21.43 33.34
CA PHE A 505 -8.87 21.57 34.68
C PHE A 505 -7.90 22.05 35.72
N THR A 506 -6.64 21.64 35.59
CA THR A 506 -5.49 22.07 36.39
C THR A 506 -4.23 21.99 35.54
N ASP A 507 -3.10 22.51 36.06
CA ASP A 507 -1.77 22.39 35.41
C ASP A 507 -1.35 20.95 35.11
N HIS A 508 -2.02 19.99 35.70
CA HIS A 508 -1.68 18.56 35.58
C HIS A 508 -2.81 17.69 34.98
N LEU A 509 -4.02 18.22 34.87
CA LEU A 509 -5.19 17.45 34.41
C LEU A 509 -5.85 18.12 33.22
N ARG A 510 -5.83 17.43 32.09
CA ARG A 510 -6.52 17.82 30.85
C ARG A 510 -7.59 16.81 30.50
N GLY A 511 -8.77 17.30 30.14
CA GLY A 511 -9.82 16.53 29.47
C GLY A 511 -9.93 16.90 28.00
N SER A 512 -10.20 15.92 27.15
CA SER A 512 -10.58 16.18 25.76
C SER A 512 -11.76 15.33 25.33
N LEU A 513 -12.66 15.96 24.56
CA LEU A 513 -13.80 15.32 23.92
C LEU A 513 -13.66 15.50 22.42
N THR A 514 -13.57 14.40 21.68
CA THR A 514 -13.48 14.41 20.21
C THR A 514 -14.72 13.72 19.63
N VAL A 515 -15.43 14.42 18.76
CA VAL A 515 -16.52 13.87 17.95
C VAL A 515 -16.01 13.76 16.52
N ARG A 516 -15.84 12.54 16.04
CA ARG A 516 -15.52 12.26 14.64
C ARG A 516 -16.81 12.10 13.86
N ASN A 517 -16.76 12.47 12.58
CA ASN A 517 -17.95 12.49 11.72
C ASN A 517 -19.12 13.23 12.40
N LEU A 518 -18.91 14.48 12.75
CA LEU A 518 -19.84 15.32 13.54
C LEU A 518 -21.27 15.31 13.01
N PHE A 519 -21.44 15.30 11.70
CA PHE A 519 -22.75 15.36 11.03
C PHE A 519 -23.31 13.97 10.68
N ASP A 520 -22.63 12.89 11.10
CA ASP A 520 -23.02 11.51 10.78
C ASP A 520 -23.17 11.27 9.28
N THR A 521 -22.23 11.83 8.51
CA THR A 521 -22.26 11.75 7.06
C THR A 521 -21.96 10.34 6.61
N ASN A 522 -22.85 9.76 5.79
CA ASN A 522 -22.61 8.46 5.18
C ASN A 522 -21.58 8.55 4.04
N PRO A 523 -20.87 7.45 3.75
CA PRO A 523 -20.06 7.32 2.54
C PRO A 523 -20.84 7.67 1.28
N VAL A 524 -20.13 8.20 0.28
CA VAL A 524 -20.74 8.48 -1.02
C VAL A 524 -21.03 7.15 -1.70
N LYS A 525 -22.31 6.86 -1.90
CA LYS A 525 -22.74 5.67 -2.66
C LYS A 525 -22.34 5.81 -4.12
N ASP A 526 -21.94 4.70 -4.69
CA ASP A 526 -21.70 4.52 -6.09
C ASP A 526 -22.91 3.74 -6.69
N PRO A 527 -23.70 4.35 -7.59
CA PRO A 527 -24.86 3.69 -8.16
C PRO A 527 -24.54 2.43 -8.99
N THR A 528 -23.29 2.33 -9.48
CA THR A 528 -22.83 1.21 -10.31
C THR A 528 -22.23 0.07 -9.50
N TRP A 529 -22.01 0.27 -8.17
CA TRP A 529 -21.53 -0.77 -7.27
C TRP A 529 -22.66 -1.75 -6.90
N SER A 530 -22.64 -2.95 -7.48
CA SER A 530 -23.74 -3.93 -7.39
C SER A 530 -23.86 -4.64 -6.04
N SER A 531 -22.84 -4.61 -5.18
CA SER A 531 -22.82 -5.32 -3.90
C SER A 531 -22.74 -4.38 -2.70
N TYR A 532 -23.24 -4.87 -1.53
CA TYR A 532 -23.09 -4.15 -0.26
C TYR A 532 -21.59 -3.94 0.06
N PRO A 533 -21.17 -2.77 0.53
CA PRO A 533 -21.98 -1.64 1.03
C PRO A 533 -22.29 -0.54 -0.02
N TYR A 534 -22.15 -0.79 -1.31
CA TYR A 534 -22.49 0.12 -2.42
C TYR A 534 -21.60 1.36 -2.51
N TYR A 535 -20.35 1.26 -2.07
CA TYR A 535 -19.31 2.27 -2.18
C TYR A 535 -17.91 1.64 -2.09
N ASN A 536 -16.89 2.36 -2.56
CA ASN A 536 -15.50 1.90 -2.51
C ASN A 536 -14.95 1.93 -1.08
N THR A 537 -14.79 0.74 -0.46
CA THR A 537 -14.29 0.56 0.91
C THR A 537 -12.82 0.89 1.09
N SER A 538 -12.04 1.03 0.00
CA SER A 538 -10.65 1.49 0.06
C SER A 538 -10.54 3.00 0.38
N TRP A 539 -11.60 3.77 0.12
CA TRP A 539 -11.64 5.22 0.35
C TRP A 539 -12.59 5.64 1.45
N PHE A 540 -13.61 4.85 1.73
CA PHE A 540 -14.65 5.17 2.68
C PHE A 540 -14.74 4.08 3.75
N ASP A 541 -14.95 4.56 4.97
CA ASP A 541 -15.11 3.75 6.16
C ASP A 541 -16.63 3.70 6.52
N SER A 542 -17.10 2.57 6.96
CA SER A 542 -18.50 2.36 7.39
C SER A 542 -18.78 2.87 8.81
N ILE A 543 -17.74 3.32 9.55
CA ILE A 543 -17.90 3.84 10.90
C ILE A 543 -18.58 5.21 10.83
N GLY A 544 -19.77 5.32 11.36
CA GLY A 544 -20.52 6.56 11.50
C GLY A 544 -19.90 7.52 12.53
N ARG A 545 -20.74 8.32 13.16
CA ARG A 545 -20.30 9.21 14.24
C ARG A 545 -19.70 8.42 15.41
N SER A 546 -18.52 8.85 15.85
CA SER A 546 -17.88 8.28 17.03
C SER A 546 -17.44 9.37 18.00
N VAL A 547 -17.51 9.06 19.30
CA VAL A 547 -17.22 9.99 20.39
C VAL A 547 -16.12 9.39 21.26
N PHE A 548 -15.06 10.17 21.49
CA PHE A 548 -13.92 9.79 22.31
C PHE A 548 -13.78 10.78 23.46
N LEU A 549 -13.71 10.27 24.69
CA LEU A 549 -13.35 11.02 25.88
C LEU A 549 -11.98 10.56 26.35
N GLN A 550 -11.07 11.51 26.56
CA GLN A 550 -9.74 11.27 27.08
C GLN A 550 -9.45 12.16 28.28
N LEU A 551 -8.90 11.58 29.33
CA LEU A 551 -8.34 12.30 30.45
C LEU A 551 -6.83 12.07 30.48
N THR A 552 -6.06 13.15 30.55
CA THR A 552 -4.60 13.11 30.63
C THR A 552 -4.17 13.73 31.96
N TYR A 553 -3.48 12.93 32.77
CA TYR A 553 -2.87 13.41 34.02
C TYR A 553 -1.35 13.31 33.94
N LYS A 554 -0.65 14.41 34.17
CA LYS A 554 0.81 14.50 34.13
C LYS A 554 1.37 14.41 35.55
N LEU A 555 2.15 13.36 35.81
CA LEU A 555 2.85 13.14 37.08
C LEU A 555 4.22 13.81 37.06
N GLY A 556 4.39 14.89 37.82
CA GLY A 556 5.64 15.63 37.92
C GLY A 556 6.03 16.43 36.66
N GLY A 557 6.87 17.44 36.80
CA GLY A 557 7.35 18.28 35.72
C GLY A 557 6.55 19.57 35.49
N SER A 558 6.87 20.32 34.41
CA SER A 558 6.17 21.54 34.03
C SER A 558 4.73 21.27 33.60
N ALA A 559 3.86 22.30 33.66
CA ALA A 559 2.46 22.29 33.24
C ALA A 559 2.22 21.68 31.83
N LEU A 560 1.01 21.23 31.57
CA LEU A 560 0.55 20.67 30.28
C LEU A 560 0.60 21.70 29.15
#